data_50d950776ff15543779797cdf54968d0
#
_entry.id   50d950776ff15543779797cdf54968d0
#
_cell.length_a   1.000
_cell.length_b   1.000
_cell.length_c   1.000
_cell.angle_alpha   90.00
_cell.angle_beta   90.00
_cell.angle_gamma   90.00
#
_symmetry.space_group_name_H-M   'P 1'
#
loop_
_entity.id
_entity.type
_entity.pdbx_description
1 polymer ?
#
loop_
_entity_poly.entity_id
_entity_poly.type
_entity_poly.pdbx_seq_one_letter_code
_entity_poly.pdbx_strand_id
1 'polypeptide(L)'
;MVRLKKKHFIAILLTIFVATEVSLRQFWGFANAPLYYESQSYEYMARPNQDGYRFGNHYHYNAYSQRSEEPDSTKVIVLGLGDSVLFGGVMTDQDSIATSLFSAETGVQMLNISAGSWGPDNCAAYLKEKGLFGARAMFLLVSSHDAHDNMDFKEVVGKHASYPDKQYLFAWGELIGRYVYPRTLGRLLGGGGILTTLTSRC
;
A
#
# COMPACT_ATOMS: atom_id res chain seq x y z
N MET A 1 28.36 -35.60 24.55
CA MET A 1 27.35 -34.53 24.43
C MET A 1 28.01 -33.20 24.82
N VAL A 2 28.27 -32.30 23.83
CA VAL A 2 28.96 -31.03 24.11
C VAL A 2 28.00 -30.08 24.82
N ARG A 3 28.26 -29.76 26.07
CA ARG A 3 27.46 -28.82 26.88
C ARG A 3 27.81 -27.40 26.43
N LEU A 4 27.01 -26.79 25.54
CA LEU A 4 27.19 -25.40 25.12
C LEU A 4 27.16 -24.47 26.33
N LYS A 5 28.18 -23.61 26.48
CA LYS A 5 28.18 -22.62 27.57
C LYS A 5 27.04 -21.63 27.33
N LYS A 6 26.28 -21.22 28.34
CA LYS A 6 25.11 -20.33 28.27
C LYS A 6 25.33 -19.09 27.38
N LYS A 7 26.53 -18.50 27.42
CA LYS A 7 26.91 -17.36 26.58
C LYS A 7 26.94 -17.67 25.07
N HIS A 8 27.38 -18.88 24.67
CA HIS A 8 27.38 -19.28 23.27
C HIS A 8 25.97 -19.57 22.77
N PHE A 9 25.10 -20.12 23.61
CA PHE A 9 23.69 -20.34 23.28
C PHE A 9 22.97 -19.00 23.05
N ILE A 10 23.16 -17.99 23.91
CA ILE A 10 22.59 -16.65 23.75
C ILE A 10 23.13 -16.00 22.46
N ALA A 11 24.44 -16.12 22.20
CA ALA A 11 25.02 -15.56 20.97
C ALA A 11 24.41 -16.17 19.70
N ILE A 12 24.21 -17.49 19.67
CA ILE A 12 23.55 -18.18 18.55
C ILE A 12 22.12 -17.68 18.34
N LEU A 13 21.33 -17.57 19.42
CA LEU A 13 19.94 -17.07 19.32
C LEU A 13 19.90 -15.63 18.77
N LEU A 14 20.81 -14.78 19.25
CA LEU A 14 20.90 -13.39 18.76
C LEU A 14 21.29 -13.35 17.28
N THR A 15 22.26 -14.17 16.87
CA THR A 15 22.65 -14.26 15.44
C THR A 15 21.49 -14.73 14.58
N ILE A 16 20.74 -15.74 15.00
CA ILE A 16 19.55 -16.22 14.28
C ILE A 16 18.49 -15.11 14.19
N PHE A 17 18.23 -14.42 15.29
CA PHE A 17 17.26 -13.31 15.31
C PHE A 17 17.67 -12.20 14.32
N VAL A 18 18.93 -11.76 14.35
CA VAL A 18 19.42 -10.72 13.42
C VAL A 18 19.36 -11.20 11.98
N ALA A 19 19.81 -12.43 11.70
CA ALA A 19 19.77 -12.98 10.35
C ALA A 19 18.36 -13.07 9.79
N THR A 20 17.39 -13.51 10.60
CA THR A 20 15.99 -13.59 10.19
C THR A 20 15.35 -12.22 10.08
N GLU A 21 15.66 -11.25 10.94
CA GLU A 21 15.21 -9.86 10.82
C GLU A 21 15.69 -9.23 9.50
N VAL A 22 16.98 -9.37 9.18
CA VAL A 22 17.54 -8.90 7.92
C VAL A 22 16.89 -9.59 6.72
N SER A 23 16.71 -10.91 6.80
CA SER A 23 16.06 -11.69 5.74
C SER A 23 14.63 -11.22 5.48
N LEU A 24 13.82 -11.02 6.52
CA LEU A 24 12.45 -10.53 6.41
C LEU A 24 12.39 -9.14 5.74
N ARG A 25 13.34 -8.26 6.06
CA ARG A 25 13.42 -6.94 5.43
C ARG A 25 13.82 -7.02 3.96
N GLN A 26 14.88 -7.74 3.66
CA GLN A 26 15.48 -7.74 2.32
C GLN A 26 14.66 -8.53 1.30
N PHE A 27 14.13 -9.69 1.68
CA PHE A 27 13.44 -10.57 0.73
C PHE A 27 11.93 -10.36 0.69
N TRP A 28 11.32 -9.92 1.80
CA TRP A 28 9.85 -9.74 1.87
C TRP A 28 9.41 -8.29 2.07
N GLY A 29 10.33 -7.36 2.33
CA GLY A 29 10.01 -5.96 2.54
C GLY A 29 9.19 -5.70 3.81
N PHE A 30 9.31 -6.56 4.85
CA PHE A 30 8.72 -6.26 6.15
C PHE A 30 9.37 -5.01 6.75
N ALA A 31 8.60 -4.23 7.49
CA ALA A 31 8.95 -2.89 7.97
C ALA A 31 9.29 -1.89 6.84
N ASN A 32 8.78 -2.17 5.62
CA ASN A 32 8.87 -1.30 4.47
C ASN A 32 7.53 -1.29 3.71
N ALA A 33 6.43 -1.03 4.41
CA ALA A 33 5.11 -0.88 3.80
C ALA A 33 4.94 0.53 3.24
N PRO A 34 4.21 0.74 2.14
CA PRO A 34 3.76 2.08 1.76
C PRO A 34 3.01 2.71 2.93
N LEU A 35 3.36 3.95 3.27
CA LEU A 35 2.69 4.71 4.31
C LEU A 35 1.60 5.58 3.72
N TYR A 36 0.58 5.85 4.51
CA TYR A 36 -0.59 6.64 4.12
C TYR A 36 -0.72 7.90 4.96
N TYR A 37 -1.49 8.85 4.48
CA TYR A 37 -1.89 10.05 5.18
C TYR A 37 -3.38 10.31 4.98
N GLU A 38 -3.99 11.04 5.90
CA GLU A 38 -5.36 11.51 5.82
C GLU A 38 -5.45 12.82 5.05
N SER A 39 -6.47 12.96 4.22
CA SER A 39 -6.81 14.18 3.50
C SER A 39 -8.19 14.66 3.91
N GLN A 40 -8.33 15.96 4.12
CA GLN A 40 -9.62 16.60 4.39
C GLN A 40 -10.52 16.69 3.14
N SER A 41 -9.97 16.41 1.96
CA SER A 41 -10.68 16.54 0.69
C SER A 41 -11.09 15.19 0.09
N TYR A 42 -10.20 14.18 0.16
CA TYR A 42 -10.38 12.87 -0.51
C TYR A 42 -10.07 11.68 0.41
N GLU A 43 -10.26 11.86 1.72
CA GLU A 43 -10.10 10.89 2.82
C GLU A 43 -8.66 10.49 3.09
N TYR A 44 -7.99 9.77 2.20
CA TYR A 44 -6.63 9.28 2.39
C TYR A 44 -5.96 8.93 1.06
N MET A 45 -4.65 8.88 1.08
CA MET A 45 -3.82 8.40 -0.03
C MET A 45 -2.46 7.93 0.49
N ALA A 46 -1.70 7.22 -0.34
CA ALA A 46 -0.31 6.92 -0.03
C ALA A 46 0.50 8.23 0.12
N ARG A 47 1.47 8.26 1.04
CA ARG A 47 2.34 9.44 1.18
C ARG A 47 3.11 9.68 -0.12
N PRO A 48 3.37 10.94 -0.49
CA PRO A 48 4.16 11.26 -1.67
C PRO A 48 5.63 10.84 -1.49
N ASN A 49 6.33 10.72 -2.61
CA ASN A 49 7.78 10.47 -2.67
C ASN A 49 8.20 9.19 -1.92
N GLN A 50 7.46 8.11 -2.11
CA GLN A 50 7.82 6.81 -1.59
C GLN A 50 8.31 5.90 -2.71
N ASP A 51 9.36 5.17 -2.41
CA ASP A 51 9.93 4.16 -3.28
C ASP A 51 10.37 2.97 -2.45
N GLY A 52 10.05 1.75 -2.88
CA GLY A 52 10.42 0.59 -2.10
C GLY A 52 9.99 -0.74 -2.70
N TYR A 53 10.36 -1.79 -1.99
CA TYR A 53 10.02 -3.17 -2.35
C TYR A 53 9.22 -3.83 -1.24
N ARG A 54 8.18 -4.56 -1.63
CA ARG A 54 7.37 -5.35 -0.70
C ARG A 54 6.85 -6.61 -1.37
N PHE A 55 7.03 -7.76 -0.72
CA PHE A 55 6.65 -9.07 -1.24
C PHE A 55 7.24 -9.39 -2.62
N GLY A 56 8.45 -8.90 -2.90
CA GLY A 56 9.13 -9.08 -4.18
C GLY A 56 8.71 -8.08 -5.26
N ASN A 57 7.75 -7.20 -5.00
CA ASN A 57 7.27 -6.20 -5.94
C ASN A 57 7.78 -4.81 -5.58
N HIS A 58 8.17 -4.06 -6.60
CA HIS A 58 8.49 -2.65 -6.50
C HIS A 58 7.19 -1.82 -6.41
N TYR A 59 7.23 -0.74 -5.62
CA TYR A 59 6.21 0.30 -5.63
C TYR A 59 6.85 1.68 -5.65
N HIS A 60 6.24 2.58 -6.38
CA HIS A 60 6.69 3.98 -6.49
C HIS A 60 5.49 4.92 -6.42
N TYR A 61 5.59 5.96 -5.59
CA TYR A 61 4.62 7.05 -5.49
C TYR A 61 5.32 8.38 -5.69
N ASN A 62 4.86 9.16 -6.67
CA ASN A 62 5.43 10.45 -7.02
C ASN A 62 5.10 11.55 -5.99
N ALA A 63 5.51 12.80 -6.27
CA ALA A 63 5.26 13.95 -5.39
C ALA A 63 3.76 14.26 -5.18
N TYR A 64 2.89 13.76 -6.04
CA TYR A 64 1.44 13.93 -5.95
C TYR A 64 0.74 12.70 -5.34
N SER A 65 1.47 11.77 -4.76
CA SER A 65 0.95 10.50 -4.20
C SER A 65 0.40 9.51 -5.25
N GLN A 66 0.58 9.80 -6.53
CA GLN A 66 0.15 8.92 -7.62
C GLN A 66 1.11 7.74 -7.74
N ARG A 67 0.58 6.56 -8.00
CA ARG A 67 1.41 5.38 -8.26
C ARG A 67 1.91 5.36 -9.70
N SER A 68 2.74 6.34 -10.04
CA SER A 68 3.29 6.60 -11.37
C SER A 68 4.53 7.49 -11.25
N GLU A 69 5.27 7.60 -12.35
CA GLU A 69 6.32 8.60 -12.49
C GLU A 69 5.77 10.03 -12.34
N GLU A 70 6.67 11.00 -12.11
CA GLU A 70 6.29 12.42 -12.07
C GLU A 70 5.63 12.85 -13.39
N PRO A 71 4.61 13.73 -13.34
CA PRO A 71 3.98 14.28 -14.54
C PRO A 71 5.00 14.96 -15.44
N ASP A 72 5.15 14.47 -16.68
CA ASP A 72 6.07 15.00 -17.67
C ASP A 72 5.31 15.84 -18.72
N SER A 73 5.44 17.16 -18.64
CA SER A 73 4.77 18.11 -19.54
C SER A 73 5.20 17.99 -21.00
N THR A 74 6.26 17.23 -21.30
CA THR A 74 6.71 16.96 -22.67
C THR A 74 5.96 15.80 -23.32
N LYS A 75 5.24 15.02 -22.53
CA LYS A 75 4.44 13.87 -22.96
C LYS A 75 2.95 14.19 -23.03
N VAL A 76 2.23 13.40 -23.80
CA VAL A 76 0.77 13.35 -23.69
C VAL A 76 0.42 12.65 -22.39
N ILE A 77 -0.33 13.33 -21.53
CA ILE A 77 -0.76 12.81 -20.23
C ILE A 77 -2.21 12.37 -20.32
N VAL A 78 -2.49 11.21 -19.71
CA VAL A 78 -3.82 10.65 -19.49
C VAL A 78 -3.97 10.32 -18.01
N LEU A 79 -5.13 10.56 -17.42
CA LEU A 79 -5.41 10.22 -16.03
C LEU A 79 -6.13 8.87 -15.95
N GLY A 80 -5.59 7.95 -15.17
CA GLY A 80 -6.28 6.75 -14.74
C GLY A 80 -6.85 6.97 -13.34
N LEU A 81 -8.15 6.92 -13.23
CA LEU A 81 -8.91 7.15 -12.00
C LEU A 81 -9.58 5.84 -11.57
N GLY A 82 -9.55 5.51 -10.30
CA GLY A 82 -10.21 4.28 -9.84
C GLY A 82 -9.93 3.91 -8.38
N ASP A 83 -10.32 2.72 -8.07
CA ASP A 83 -10.22 2.07 -6.76
C ASP A 83 -9.00 1.14 -6.63
N SER A 84 -9.15 0.12 -5.78
CA SER A 84 -8.14 -0.92 -5.53
C SER A 84 -7.73 -1.70 -6.79
N VAL A 85 -8.61 -1.82 -7.78
CA VAL A 85 -8.35 -2.56 -9.01
C VAL A 85 -7.30 -1.84 -9.86
N LEU A 86 -7.43 -0.53 -10.02
CA LEU A 86 -6.43 0.28 -10.73
C LEU A 86 -5.17 0.49 -9.90
N PHE A 87 -5.33 0.59 -8.59
CA PHE A 87 -4.24 0.81 -7.64
C PHE A 87 -3.20 -0.33 -7.66
N GLY A 88 -3.65 -1.58 -7.79
CA GLY A 88 -2.81 -2.78 -7.86
C GLY A 88 -2.14 -3.17 -6.54
N GLY A 89 -2.23 -2.35 -5.48
CA GLY A 89 -1.65 -2.63 -4.15
C GLY A 89 -0.17 -3.03 -4.20
N VAL A 90 0.34 -3.63 -3.14
CA VAL A 90 1.74 -4.11 -3.04
C VAL A 90 1.95 -5.53 -3.60
N MET A 91 0.90 -6.16 -4.12
CA MET A 91 0.96 -7.51 -4.69
C MET A 91 1.24 -7.49 -6.20
N THR A 92 1.23 -6.31 -6.82
CA THR A 92 1.55 -6.10 -8.23
C THR A 92 2.77 -5.20 -8.32
N ASP A 93 3.75 -5.60 -9.13
CA ASP A 93 4.96 -4.82 -9.39
C ASP A 93 4.63 -3.50 -10.08
N GLN A 94 5.44 -2.45 -9.83
CA GLN A 94 5.25 -1.13 -10.42
C GLN A 94 5.16 -1.18 -11.95
N ASP A 95 5.99 -1.99 -12.59
CA ASP A 95 6.02 -2.11 -14.04
C ASP A 95 4.86 -2.95 -14.59
N SER A 96 4.15 -3.68 -13.73
CA SER A 96 3.07 -4.60 -14.10
C SER A 96 1.67 -4.08 -13.81
N ILE A 97 1.52 -2.89 -13.21
CA ILE A 97 0.20 -2.27 -13.07
C ILE A 97 -0.30 -1.75 -14.42
N ALA A 98 -1.62 -1.75 -14.61
CA ALA A 98 -2.26 -1.41 -15.89
C ALA A 98 -1.81 -0.05 -16.44
N THR A 99 -1.63 0.94 -15.59
CA THR A 99 -1.19 2.29 -15.98
C THR A 99 0.25 2.34 -16.45
N SER A 100 1.15 1.56 -15.84
CA SER A 100 2.54 1.44 -16.28
C SER A 100 2.64 0.70 -17.61
N LEU A 101 1.93 -0.42 -17.75
CA LEU A 101 1.86 -1.17 -19.02
C LEU A 101 1.30 -0.32 -20.15
N PHE A 102 0.20 0.40 -19.91
CA PHE A 102 -0.35 1.33 -20.90
C PHE A 102 0.69 2.38 -21.33
N SER A 103 1.39 2.96 -20.36
CA SER A 103 2.40 3.98 -20.65
C SER A 103 3.58 3.40 -21.44
N ALA A 104 4.03 2.20 -21.12
CA ALA A 104 5.12 1.52 -21.82
C ALA A 104 4.75 1.14 -23.26
N GLU A 105 3.53 0.66 -23.47
CA GLU A 105 3.07 0.21 -24.80
C GLU A 105 2.72 1.36 -25.75
N THR A 106 2.21 2.46 -25.23
CA THR A 106 1.68 3.57 -26.08
C THR A 106 2.62 4.76 -26.17
N GLY A 107 3.57 4.91 -25.26
CA GLY A 107 4.38 6.13 -25.10
C GLY A 107 3.60 7.32 -24.50
N VAL A 108 2.31 7.14 -24.19
CA VAL A 108 1.46 8.12 -23.50
C VAL A 108 1.63 7.92 -21.99
N GLN A 109 1.91 8.98 -21.24
CA GLN A 109 2.02 8.87 -19.80
C GLN A 109 0.64 8.76 -19.14
N MET A 110 0.38 7.64 -18.46
CA MET A 110 -0.84 7.48 -17.66
C MET A 110 -0.51 7.65 -16.19
N LEU A 111 -1.09 8.69 -15.56
CA LEU A 111 -0.97 8.94 -14.12
C LEU A 111 -2.01 8.12 -13.37
N ASN A 112 -1.57 7.32 -12.40
CA ASN A 112 -2.43 6.46 -11.60
C ASN A 112 -2.95 7.20 -10.36
N ILE A 113 -4.19 7.65 -10.42
CA ILE A 113 -4.89 8.37 -9.35
C ILE A 113 -5.92 7.42 -8.76
N SER A 114 -5.50 6.60 -7.81
CA SER A 114 -6.33 5.57 -7.21
C SER A 114 -5.86 5.21 -5.82
N ALA A 115 -6.75 4.70 -5.00
CA ALA A 115 -6.44 4.09 -3.72
C ALA A 115 -7.43 2.96 -3.42
N GLY A 116 -7.11 2.11 -2.44
CA GLY A 116 -8.05 1.05 -2.04
C GLY A 116 -9.35 1.64 -1.47
N SER A 117 -10.49 1.10 -1.86
CA SER A 117 -11.83 1.54 -1.43
C SER A 117 -12.17 3.00 -1.74
N TRP A 118 -11.58 3.56 -2.78
CA TRP A 118 -11.97 4.86 -3.32
C TRP A 118 -13.17 4.70 -4.27
N GLY A 119 -14.09 5.66 -4.19
CA GLY A 119 -15.17 5.84 -5.17
C GLY A 119 -14.86 6.98 -6.16
N PRO A 120 -15.77 7.23 -7.11
CA PRO A 120 -15.64 8.33 -8.06
C PRO A 120 -15.58 9.72 -7.41
N ASP A 121 -16.18 9.89 -6.24
CA ASP A 121 -16.18 11.12 -5.45
C ASP A 121 -14.78 11.43 -4.87
N ASN A 122 -14.04 10.42 -4.40
CA ASN A 122 -12.65 10.57 -3.99
C ASN A 122 -11.78 11.04 -5.17
N CYS A 123 -11.94 10.43 -6.34
CA CYS A 123 -11.23 10.81 -7.55
C CYS A 123 -11.53 12.26 -7.94
N ALA A 124 -12.79 12.66 -7.93
CA ALA A 124 -13.22 14.03 -8.24
C ALA A 124 -12.66 15.04 -7.23
N ALA A 125 -12.68 14.71 -5.94
CA ALA A 125 -12.14 15.56 -4.89
C ALA A 125 -10.61 15.72 -5.01
N TYR A 126 -9.89 14.63 -5.32
CA TYR A 126 -8.45 14.70 -5.59
C TYR A 126 -8.15 15.63 -6.77
N LEU A 127 -8.84 15.48 -7.90
CA LEU A 127 -8.62 16.32 -9.08
C LEU A 127 -8.95 17.79 -8.82
N LYS A 128 -9.97 18.06 -8.01
CA LYS A 128 -10.32 19.42 -7.60
C LYS A 128 -9.20 20.09 -6.79
N GLU A 129 -8.50 19.33 -5.95
CA GLU A 129 -7.39 19.84 -5.13
C GLU A 129 -6.06 19.91 -5.89
N LYS A 130 -5.69 18.84 -6.61
CA LYS A 130 -4.38 18.69 -7.23
C LYS A 130 -4.32 19.15 -8.69
N GLY A 131 -5.48 19.28 -9.35
CA GLY A 131 -5.56 19.69 -10.76
C GLY A 131 -5.53 18.51 -11.74
N LEU A 132 -5.52 18.87 -13.02
CA LEU A 132 -5.62 17.91 -14.13
C LEU A 132 -4.27 17.58 -14.80
N PHE A 133 -3.16 18.11 -14.30
CA PHE A 133 -1.80 17.84 -14.79
C PHE A 133 -1.58 18.06 -16.29
N GLY A 134 -2.43 18.88 -16.97
CA GLY A 134 -2.39 19.06 -18.41
C GLY A 134 -2.87 17.85 -19.22
N ALA A 135 -3.60 16.94 -18.60
CA ALA A 135 -4.06 15.72 -19.26
C ALA A 135 -5.01 15.99 -20.42
N ARG A 136 -4.89 15.18 -21.48
CA ARG A 136 -5.73 15.23 -22.70
C ARG A 136 -6.98 14.37 -22.58
N ALA A 137 -6.94 13.36 -21.72
CA ALA A 137 -8.06 12.45 -21.49
C ALA A 137 -7.99 11.89 -20.06
N MET A 138 -9.09 11.31 -19.61
CA MET A 138 -9.16 10.55 -18.36
C MET A 138 -9.98 9.28 -18.56
N PHE A 139 -9.61 8.22 -17.85
CA PHE A 139 -10.33 6.97 -17.75
C PHE A 139 -10.74 6.79 -16.28
N LEU A 140 -12.01 6.57 -16.05
CA LEU A 140 -12.53 6.18 -14.74
C LEU A 140 -12.86 4.69 -14.80
N LEU A 141 -12.14 3.90 -14.00
CA LEU A 141 -12.44 2.49 -13.80
C LEU A 141 -13.43 2.37 -12.64
N VAL A 142 -14.61 1.84 -12.92
CA VAL A 142 -15.69 1.69 -11.93
C VAL A 142 -16.04 0.22 -11.80
N SER A 143 -16.07 -0.27 -10.58
CA SER A 143 -16.55 -1.60 -10.24
C SER A 143 -17.98 -1.55 -9.66
N SER A 144 -18.62 -2.72 -9.51
CA SER A 144 -19.96 -2.77 -8.88
C SER A 144 -19.96 -2.35 -7.40
N HIS A 145 -18.79 -2.39 -6.73
CA HIS A 145 -18.64 -1.96 -5.34
C HIS A 145 -18.68 -0.43 -5.20
N ASP A 146 -18.16 0.29 -6.20
CA ASP A 146 -18.02 1.75 -6.16
C ASP A 146 -19.37 2.47 -6.08
N ALA A 147 -20.47 1.80 -6.47
CA ALA A 147 -21.83 2.33 -6.33
C ALA A 147 -22.23 2.56 -4.86
N HIS A 148 -21.50 1.95 -3.92
CA HIS A 148 -21.74 2.03 -2.47
C HIS A 148 -20.55 2.57 -1.69
N ASP A 149 -19.39 2.75 -2.33
CA ASP A 149 -18.20 3.33 -1.74
C ASP A 149 -18.22 4.85 -1.95
N ASN A 150 -18.92 5.54 -1.03
CA ASN A 150 -18.91 6.99 -0.95
C ASN A 150 -17.96 7.45 0.15
N MET A 151 -17.38 8.62 0.00
CA MET A 151 -16.57 9.25 1.04
C MET A 151 -17.36 9.35 2.35
N ASP A 152 -16.84 8.77 3.40
CA ASP A 152 -17.45 8.81 4.74
C ASP A 152 -16.50 9.38 5.82
N PHE A 153 -15.27 9.71 5.42
CA PHE A 153 -14.22 10.28 6.25
C PHE A 153 -13.94 9.48 7.54
N LYS A 154 -14.13 8.17 7.48
CA LYS A 154 -13.74 7.29 8.58
C LYS A 154 -12.22 7.28 8.72
N GLU A 155 -11.77 7.38 9.96
CA GLU A 155 -10.36 7.28 10.30
C GLU A 155 -9.85 5.85 10.06
N VAL A 156 -9.21 5.61 8.93
CA VAL A 156 -8.64 4.31 8.56
C VAL A 156 -7.10 4.30 8.63
N VAL A 157 -6.48 5.44 8.41
CA VAL A 157 -5.01 5.57 8.42
C VAL A 157 -4.46 5.35 9.83
N GLY A 158 -3.47 4.49 9.95
CA GLY A 158 -2.89 4.06 11.23
C GLY A 158 -3.77 3.12 12.06
N LYS A 159 -5.06 2.94 11.70
CA LYS A 159 -6.01 2.04 12.38
C LYS A 159 -6.21 0.75 11.60
N HIS A 160 -6.38 0.84 10.29
CA HIS A 160 -6.54 -0.33 9.44
C HIS A 160 -5.18 -0.85 8.96
N ALA A 161 -5.02 -2.17 8.95
CA ALA A 161 -3.76 -2.82 8.60
C ALA A 161 -3.25 -2.50 7.18
N SER A 162 -4.16 -2.19 6.24
CA SER A 162 -3.82 -1.83 4.85
C SER A 162 -3.31 -0.39 4.70
N TYR A 163 -3.58 0.49 5.67
CA TYR A 163 -3.26 1.92 5.61
C TYR A 163 -2.38 2.36 6.77
N PRO A 164 -1.13 1.85 6.89
CA PRO A 164 -0.23 2.23 7.97
C PRO A 164 0.22 3.69 7.84
N ASP A 165 0.30 4.38 8.98
CA ASP A 165 0.84 5.74 9.10
C ASP A 165 2.34 5.77 9.45
N LYS A 166 2.88 4.64 9.92
CA LYS A 166 4.27 4.48 10.35
C LYS A 166 4.78 3.08 10.10
N GLN A 167 6.11 2.97 9.95
CA GLN A 167 6.79 1.68 9.83
C GLN A 167 6.90 0.98 11.19
N TYR A 168 6.90 -0.33 11.14
CA TYR A 168 7.33 -1.13 12.30
C TYR A 168 8.82 -0.99 12.53
N LEU A 169 9.22 -0.92 13.78
CA LEU A 169 10.65 -0.85 14.15
C LEU A 169 11.38 -2.15 13.76
N PHE A 170 10.70 -3.28 13.91
CA PHE A 170 11.22 -4.62 13.59
C PHE A 170 10.29 -5.33 12.59
N ALA A 171 10.90 -6.03 11.62
CA ALA A 171 10.18 -6.87 10.66
C ALA A 171 9.40 -7.99 11.36
N TRP A 172 9.98 -8.60 12.41
CA TRP A 172 9.29 -9.56 13.29
C TRP A 172 8.06 -8.96 13.93
N GLY A 173 8.12 -7.70 14.37
CA GLY A 173 6.98 -7.01 14.97
C GLY A 173 5.83 -6.88 13.99
N GLU A 174 6.12 -6.54 12.74
CA GLU A 174 5.11 -6.48 11.67
C GLU A 174 4.56 -7.87 11.33
N LEU A 175 5.44 -8.85 11.16
CA LEU A 175 5.03 -10.22 10.84
C LEU A 175 4.06 -10.76 11.90
N ILE A 176 4.41 -10.62 13.18
CA ILE A 176 3.58 -11.11 14.26
C ILE A 176 2.30 -10.28 14.38
N GLY A 177 2.41 -8.96 14.51
CA GLY A 177 1.26 -8.08 14.79
C GLY A 177 0.24 -8.02 13.66
N ARG A 178 0.70 -8.05 12.41
CA ARG A 178 -0.17 -7.85 11.26
C ARG A 178 -0.66 -9.16 10.62
N TYR A 179 0.15 -10.24 10.71
CA TYR A 179 -0.16 -11.48 9.99
C TYR A 179 -0.42 -12.68 10.89
N VAL A 180 0.35 -12.85 11.97
CA VAL A 180 0.22 -14.04 12.85
C VAL A 180 -0.87 -13.82 13.89
N TYR A 181 -0.79 -12.74 14.65
CA TYR A 181 -1.72 -12.47 15.74
C TYR A 181 -3.20 -12.46 15.32
N PRO A 182 -3.62 -11.73 14.25
CA PRO A 182 -5.02 -11.72 13.84
C PRO A 182 -5.53 -13.09 13.38
N ARG A 183 -4.66 -13.89 12.76
CA ARG A 183 -5.06 -15.21 12.20
C ARG A 183 -5.10 -16.33 13.21
N THR A 184 -4.35 -16.23 14.30
CA THR A 184 -4.19 -17.29 15.31
C THR A 184 -4.81 -16.90 16.64
N LEU A 185 -4.14 -16.03 17.40
CA LEU A 185 -4.53 -15.63 18.74
C LEU A 185 -5.81 -14.79 18.77
N GLY A 186 -6.04 -13.93 17.77
CA GLY A 186 -7.25 -13.15 17.66
C GLY A 186 -8.51 -14.03 17.55
N ARG A 187 -8.42 -15.17 16.85
CA ARG A 187 -9.51 -16.15 16.75
C ARG A 187 -9.71 -16.96 18.04
N LEU A 188 -8.61 -17.33 18.71
CA LEU A 188 -8.65 -18.14 19.95
C LEU A 188 -9.13 -17.35 21.15
N LEU A 189 -8.85 -16.04 21.22
CA LEU A 189 -9.22 -15.19 22.36
C LEU A 189 -10.59 -14.49 22.20
N GLY A 190 -11.42 -14.92 21.23
CA GLY A 190 -12.78 -14.38 21.05
C GLY A 190 -12.81 -12.95 20.52
N GLY A 191 -11.70 -12.42 20.00
CA GLY A 191 -11.60 -11.10 19.37
C GLY A 191 -12.21 -11.05 17.95
N GLY A 192 -13.12 -11.96 17.63
CA GLY A 192 -13.74 -12.10 16.30
C GLY A 192 -14.72 -11.00 15.89
N GLY A 193 -14.99 -10.01 16.73
CA GLY A 193 -16.01 -8.99 16.46
C GLY A 193 -15.52 -7.75 15.69
N ILE A 194 -14.23 -7.42 15.72
CA ILE A 194 -13.73 -6.17 15.13
C ILE A 194 -12.99 -6.41 13.80
N LEU A 195 -12.39 -7.60 13.64
CA LEU A 195 -11.58 -7.91 12.43
C LEU A 195 -12.35 -8.60 11.30
N THR A 196 -13.49 -9.23 11.58
CA THR A 196 -14.32 -9.89 10.54
C THR A 196 -15.12 -8.90 9.68
N THR A 197 -15.31 -7.67 10.14
CA THR A 197 -15.97 -6.62 9.35
C THR A 197 -15.00 -5.96 8.34
N LEU A 198 -13.70 -6.16 8.50
CA LEU A 198 -12.66 -5.51 7.70
C LEU A 198 -12.13 -6.37 6.53
N THR A 199 -12.43 -7.66 6.50
CA THR A 199 -12.02 -8.58 5.40
C THR A 199 -13.09 -8.77 4.34
N SER A 200 -14.29 -8.21 4.53
CA SER A 200 -15.40 -8.29 3.55
C SER A 200 -15.54 -7.04 2.67
N ARG A 201 -14.59 -6.10 2.74
CA ARG A 201 -14.55 -4.91 1.89
C ARG A 201 -13.17 -4.79 1.25
N CYS A 202 -12.78 -5.76 0.47
CA CYS A 202 -11.71 -5.71 -0.53
C CYS A 202 -12.18 -6.47 -1.75
#